data_2a13f8ac9d1bafd2fc5773227a5abe30
#
_entry.id   2a13f8ac9d1bafd2fc5773227a5abe30
#
_cell.length_a   1.000
_cell.length_b   1.000
_cell.length_c   1.000
_cell.angle_alpha   90.00
_cell.angle_beta   90.00
_cell.angle_gamma   90.00
#
_symmetry.space_group_name_H-M   'P 1'
#
loop_
_entity.id
_entity.type
_entity.pdbx_description
1 polymer ?
#
loop_
_entity_poly.entity_id
_entity_poly.type
_entity_poly.pdbx_seq_one_letter_code
_entity_poly.pdbx_strand_id
1 'polypeptide(L)'
;MERDHAVVEADLTTWNRNLYGAVHGGMFLTMADCAAGGAARSNGMRYVTISNSFEFFRNTKRDHLIAEGRVKSRGTTLCVVEVEIRDETEKLLCGGTFTMFCVGKQDCVPEK
;
A
#
# COMPACT_ATOMS: atom_id res chain seq x y z
N MET A 1 -12.14 -8.20 -2.07
CA MET A 1 -11.48 -7.42 -1.00
C MET A 1 -12.33 -7.41 0.24
N GLU A 2 -11.74 -7.78 1.36
CA GLU A 2 -12.44 -7.76 2.64
C GLU A 2 -12.43 -6.36 3.22
N ARG A 3 -13.35 -6.11 4.13
CA ARG A 3 -13.32 -4.87 4.86
C ARG A 3 -12.06 -4.80 5.72
N ASP A 4 -11.42 -3.63 5.73
CA ASP A 4 -10.21 -3.34 6.52
C ASP A 4 -9.00 -4.12 6.07
N HIS A 5 -9.03 -4.65 4.85
CA HIS A 5 -7.94 -5.47 4.33
C HIS A 5 -7.88 -5.32 2.82
N ALA A 6 -6.70 -5.19 2.27
CA ALA A 6 -6.51 -5.12 0.83
C ALA A 6 -5.19 -5.77 0.43
N VAL A 7 -5.18 -6.36 -0.75
CA VAL A 7 -3.98 -6.96 -1.32
C VAL A 7 -3.78 -6.38 -2.71
N VAL A 8 -2.57 -5.94 -2.98
CA VAL A 8 -2.18 -5.41 -4.28
C VAL A 8 -1.00 -6.23 -4.77
N GLU A 9 -1.08 -6.72 -6.00
CA GLU A 9 0.00 -7.50 -6.59
C GLU A 9 0.52 -6.81 -7.83
N ALA A 10 1.80 -6.99 -8.11
CA ALA A 10 2.40 -6.39 -9.29
C ALA A 10 3.51 -7.28 -9.82
N ASP A 11 3.61 -7.34 -11.13
CA ASP A 11 4.75 -7.96 -11.81
C ASP A 11 5.72 -6.87 -12.20
N LEU A 12 6.98 -7.08 -11.87
CA LEU A 12 8.01 -6.09 -12.14
C LEU A 12 8.51 -6.19 -13.57
N THR A 13 8.93 -5.04 -14.10
CA THR A 13 9.58 -4.97 -15.40
C THR A 13 10.96 -4.36 -15.20
N THR A 14 11.73 -4.28 -16.28
CA THR A 14 13.04 -3.63 -16.22
C THR A 14 12.93 -2.17 -15.77
N TRP A 15 11.82 -1.51 -16.06
CA TRP A 15 11.63 -0.12 -15.67
C TRP A 15 11.49 0.08 -14.17
N ASN A 16 11.16 -0.99 -13.43
CA ASN A 16 10.99 -0.91 -12.00
C ASN A 16 12.30 -1.16 -11.24
N ARG A 17 13.38 -1.44 -11.97
CA ARG A 17 14.66 -1.76 -11.35
C ARG A 17 15.71 -0.74 -11.74
N ASN A 18 16.66 -0.52 -10.82
CA ASN A 18 17.77 0.39 -11.09
C ASN A 18 18.87 -0.35 -11.86
N LEU A 19 20.00 0.34 -12.08
CA LEU A 19 21.11 -0.22 -12.86
C LEU A 19 21.70 -1.49 -12.24
N TYR A 20 21.50 -1.69 -10.95
CA TYR A 20 22.04 -2.84 -10.24
C TYR A 20 21.03 -3.98 -10.11
N GLY A 21 19.89 -3.85 -10.76
CA GLY A 21 18.84 -4.86 -10.71
C GLY A 21 17.96 -4.79 -9.48
N ALA A 22 18.16 -3.80 -8.62
CA ALA A 22 17.35 -3.62 -7.42
C ALA A 22 16.05 -2.89 -7.76
N VAL A 23 14.97 -3.27 -7.08
CA VAL A 23 13.69 -2.59 -7.25
C VAL A 23 13.80 -1.19 -6.66
N HIS A 24 13.30 -0.20 -7.40
CA HIS A 24 13.27 1.17 -6.90
C HIS A 24 12.40 1.28 -5.65
N GLY A 25 12.88 2.02 -4.66
CA GLY A 25 12.12 2.26 -3.43
C GLY A 25 10.78 2.90 -3.70
N GLY A 26 10.70 3.77 -4.71
CA GLY A 26 9.45 4.39 -5.09
C GLY A 26 8.39 3.39 -5.55
N MET A 27 8.81 2.31 -6.19
CA MET A 27 7.89 1.25 -6.59
C MET A 27 7.27 0.59 -5.36
N PHE A 28 8.10 0.24 -4.38
CA PHE A 28 7.61 -0.33 -3.13
C PHE A 28 6.62 0.62 -2.44
N LEU A 29 6.99 1.89 -2.36
CA LEU A 29 6.16 2.86 -1.66
C LEU A 29 4.83 3.07 -2.36
N THR A 30 4.82 3.09 -3.68
CA THR A 30 3.59 3.24 -4.46
C THR A 30 2.65 2.05 -4.21
N MET A 31 3.19 0.84 -4.24
CA MET A 31 2.38 -0.35 -3.96
C MET A 31 1.80 -0.31 -2.55
N ALA A 32 2.65 0.10 -1.59
CA ALA A 32 2.22 0.17 -0.20
C ALA A 32 1.10 1.19 -0.02
N ASP A 33 1.22 2.34 -0.68
CA ASP A 33 0.19 3.37 -0.61
C ASP A 33 -1.12 2.89 -1.22
N CYS A 34 -1.06 2.13 -2.32
CA CYS A 34 -2.25 1.56 -2.93
C CYS A 34 -2.92 0.56 -2.00
N ALA A 35 -2.14 -0.29 -1.34
CA ALA A 35 -2.71 -1.27 -0.40
C ALA A 35 -3.31 -0.59 0.81
N ALA A 36 -2.64 0.45 1.32
CA ALA A 36 -3.15 1.22 2.45
C ALA A 36 -4.47 1.90 2.09
N GLY A 37 -4.51 2.53 0.92
CA GLY A 37 -5.72 3.19 0.45
C GLY A 37 -6.87 2.22 0.25
N GLY A 38 -6.59 1.05 -0.32
CA GLY A 38 -7.61 0.03 -0.52
C GLY A 38 -8.21 -0.43 0.79
N ALA A 39 -7.37 -0.69 1.78
CA ALA A 39 -7.84 -1.12 3.10
C ALA A 39 -8.64 0.00 3.79
N ALA A 40 -8.16 1.24 3.72
CA ALA A 40 -8.86 2.35 4.36
C ALA A 40 -10.23 2.59 3.71
N ARG A 41 -10.29 2.54 2.38
CA ARG A 41 -11.51 2.82 1.63
C ARG A 41 -12.53 1.70 1.66
N SER A 42 -12.21 0.58 2.29
CA SER A 42 -13.11 -0.57 2.32
C SER A 42 -14.41 -0.30 3.06
N ASN A 43 -14.50 0.82 3.78
CA ASN A 43 -15.73 1.22 4.47
C ASN A 43 -16.62 2.13 3.60
N GLY A 44 -16.30 2.35 2.33
CA GLY A 44 -17.09 3.17 1.44
C GLY A 44 -16.78 4.65 1.47
N MET A 45 -15.76 5.05 2.25
CA MET A 45 -15.38 6.46 2.36
C MET A 45 -14.12 6.71 1.53
N ARG A 46 -13.86 7.97 1.25
CA ARG A 46 -12.65 8.39 0.54
C ARG A 46 -11.59 8.78 1.54
N TYR A 47 -10.36 8.38 1.25
CA TYR A 47 -9.23 8.68 2.13
C TYR A 47 -8.05 9.18 1.31
N VAL A 48 -7.25 10.04 1.92
CA VAL A 48 -5.97 10.48 1.37
C VAL A 48 -4.90 10.19 2.40
N THR A 49 -3.69 9.94 1.94
CA THR A 49 -2.55 9.68 2.81
C THR A 49 -2.01 11.01 3.32
N ILE A 50 -1.88 11.15 4.63
CA ILE A 50 -1.30 12.37 5.19
C ILE A 50 0.08 12.15 5.80
N SER A 51 0.42 10.91 6.13
CA SER A 51 1.77 10.60 6.58
C SER A 51 1.99 9.10 6.53
N ASN A 52 3.26 8.71 6.59
CA ASN A 52 3.60 7.30 6.69
C ASN A 52 4.97 7.16 7.35
N SER A 53 5.21 5.97 7.89
CA SER A 53 6.51 5.56 8.36
C SER A 53 6.75 4.19 7.72
N PHE A 54 7.65 4.14 6.75
CA PHE A 54 7.82 2.97 5.92
C PHE A 54 9.29 2.62 5.81
N GLU A 55 9.62 1.36 6.01
CA GLU A 55 11.00 0.91 6.05
C GLU A 55 11.26 -0.17 5.03
N PHE A 56 12.43 -0.09 4.42
CA PHE A 56 12.85 -1.03 3.38
C PHE A 56 13.88 -1.96 4.02
N PHE A 57 13.47 -3.20 4.27
CA PHE A 57 14.33 -4.15 4.96
C PHE A 57 15.29 -4.85 4.00
N ARG A 58 14.82 -5.20 2.81
CA ARG A 58 15.64 -5.90 1.83
C ARG A 58 15.02 -5.76 0.45
N ASN A 59 15.78 -6.07 -0.57
CA ASN A 59 15.30 -6.06 -1.94
C ASN A 59 15.12 -7.49 -2.43
N THR A 60 14.71 -7.66 -3.69
CA THR A 60 14.46 -8.98 -4.24
C THR A 60 14.89 -9.06 -5.69
N LYS A 61 15.26 -10.25 -6.13
CA LYS A 61 15.51 -10.55 -7.53
C LYS A 61 14.26 -11.14 -8.19
N ARG A 62 13.23 -11.42 -7.42
CA ARG A 62 11.98 -11.96 -7.96
C ARG A 62 11.20 -10.86 -8.65
N ASP A 63 10.28 -11.25 -9.52
CA ASP A 63 9.55 -10.32 -10.35
C ASP A 63 8.11 -10.08 -9.91
N HIS A 64 7.63 -10.78 -8.91
CA HIS A 64 6.25 -10.63 -8.44
C HIS A 64 6.24 -10.15 -7.01
N LEU A 65 5.51 -9.07 -6.76
CA LEU A 65 5.40 -8.45 -5.44
C LEU A 65 3.97 -8.49 -4.96
N ILE A 66 3.80 -8.64 -3.66
CA ILE A 66 2.49 -8.68 -3.02
C ILE A 66 2.53 -7.71 -1.85
N ALA A 67 1.65 -6.70 -1.91
CA ALA A 67 1.50 -5.73 -0.83
C ALA A 67 0.19 -6.00 -0.13
N GLU A 68 0.24 -6.10 1.18
CA GLU A 68 -0.95 -6.38 1.99
C GLU A 68 -1.13 -5.26 3.00
N GLY A 69 -2.34 -4.67 3.01
CA GLY A 69 -2.70 -3.62 3.95
C GLY A 69 -3.80 -4.09 4.88
N ARG A 70 -3.65 -3.79 6.16
CA ARG A 70 -4.64 -4.11 7.18
C ARG A 70 -4.89 -2.88 8.02
N VAL A 71 -6.15 -2.54 8.25
CA VAL A 71 -6.48 -1.43 9.13
C VAL A 71 -6.11 -1.81 10.56
N LYS A 72 -5.27 -0.99 11.16
CA LYS A 72 -4.85 -1.17 12.54
C LYS A 72 -5.74 -0.40 13.50
N SER A 73 -6.20 0.76 13.07
CA SER A 73 -7.06 1.62 13.90
C SER A 73 -7.90 2.48 12.98
N ARG A 74 -9.19 2.50 13.23
CA ARG A 74 -10.11 3.28 12.42
C ARG A 74 -10.95 4.17 13.33
N GLY A 75 -10.78 5.49 13.16
CA GLY A 75 -11.61 6.48 13.81
C GLY A 75 -12.60 7.09 12.82
N THR A 76 -13.22 8.18 13.22
CA THR A 76 -14.15 8.87 12.33
C THR A 76 -13.43 9.66 11.25
N THR A 77 -12.24 10.16 11.54
CA THR A 77 -11.50 11.01 10.61
C THR A 77 -10.20 10.37 10.14
N LEU A 78 -9.54 9.62 11.01
CA LEU A 78 -8.24 9.03 10.72
C LEU A 78 -8.34 7.52 10.68
N CYS A 79 -7.50 6.93 9.82
CA CYS A 79 -7.40 5.50 9.71
C CYS A 79 -5.92 5.16 9.62
N VAL A 80 -5.43 4.29 10.48
CA VAL A 80 -4.05 3.86 10.44
C VAL A 80 -4.02 2.46 9.85
N VAL A 81 -3.24 2.29 8.80
CA VAL A 81 -3.15 1.03 8.07
C VAL A 81 -1.72 0.52 8.14
N GLU A 82 -1.58 -0.74 8.48
CA GLU A 82 -0.30 -1.43 8.48
C GLU A 82 -0.13 -2.13 7.14
N VAL A 83 1.04 -1.98 6.53
CA VAL A 83 1.29 -2.54 5.20
C VAL A 83 2.59 -3.33 5.23
N GLU A 84 2.58 -4.48 4.56
CA GLU A 84 3.77 -5.29 4.34
C GLU A 84 3.85 -5.63 2.86
N ILE A 85 5.07 -5.67 2.34
CA ILE A 85 5.31 -6.11 0.97
C ILE A 85 6.23 -7.32 1.00
N ARG A 86 5.83 -8.37 0.30
CA ARG A 86 6.57 -9.63 0.19
C ARG A 86 6.76 -9.97 -1.27
N ASP A 87 7.76 -10.79 -1.55
CA ASP A 87 7.88 -11.35 -2.89
C ASP A 87 7.14 -12.70 -2.96
N GLU A 88 7.21 -13.34 -4.10
CA GLU A 88 6.46 -14.58 -4.32
C GLU A 88 6.94 -15.73 -3.45
N THR A 89 8.13 -15.61 -2.85
CA THR A 89 8.64 -16.62 -1.92
C THR A 89 8.24 -16.30 -0.48
N GLU A 90 7.40 -15.28 -0.29
CA GLU A 90 6.92 -14.81 1.00
C GLU A 90 7.98 -14.14 1.88
N LYS A 91 9.08 -13.73 1.26
CA LYS A 91 10.12 -13.01 1.98
C LYS A 91 9.66 -11.57 2.21
N LEU A 92 9.70 -11.13 3.45
CA LEU A 92 9.29 -9.76 3.79
C LEU A 92 10.35 -8.78 3.30
N LEU A 93 9.92 -7.83 2.49
CA LEU A 93 10.82 -6.86 1.89
C LEU A 93 10.72 -5.48 2.53
N CYS A 94 9.51 -5.04 2.82
CA CYS A 94 9.24 -3.71 3.35
C CYS A 94 8.05 -3.78 4.29
N GLY A 95 7.92 -2.76 5.14
CA GLY A 95 6.75 -2.67 5.99
C GLY A 95 6.67 -1.32 6.66
N GLY A 96 5.48 -0.98 7.14
CA GLY A 96 5.28 0.27 7.83
C GLY A 96 3.82 0.56 8.04
N THR A 97 3.54 1.81 8.41
CA THR A 97 2.18 2.27 8.67
C THR A 97 1.90 3.52 7.87
N PHE A 98 0.65 3.65 7.45
CA PHE A 98 0.17 4.82 6.73
C PHE A 98 -0.98 5.40 7.52
N THR A 99 -0.95 6.72 7.72
CA THR A 99 -2.05 7.43 8.33
C THR A 99 -2.87 8.08 7.23
N MET A 100 -4.15 7.72 7.19
CA MET A 100 -5.06 8.16 6.14
C MET A 100 -6.11 9.07 6.74
N PHE A 101 -6.50 10.09 5.99
CA PHE A 101 -7.48 11.07 6.42
C PHE A 101 -8.75 10.92 5.59
N CYS A 102 -9.90 10.81 6.25
CA CYS A 102 -11.19 10.66 5.58
C CYS A 102 -11.65 12.00 5.03
N VAL A 103 -11.91 12.04 3.73
CA VAL A 103 -12.33 13.28 3.07
C VAL A 103 -13.76 13.22 2.56
N GLY A 104 -14.52 12.19 2.92
CA GLY A 104 -15.93 12.11 2.57
C GLY A 104 -16.30 10.77 1.99
N LYS A 105 -17.51 10.68 1.48
CA LYS A 105 -18.02 9.44 0.92
C LYS A 105 -17.52 9.23 -0.50
N GLN A 106 -17.29 7.97 -0.86
CA GLN A 106 -16.83 7.65 -2.20
C GLN A 106 -17.88 7.93 -3.25
N ASP A 107 -19.15 7.78 -2.90
CA ASP A 107 -20.23 8.05 -3.85
C ASP A 107 -20.42 9.54 -4.12
N CYS A 108 -19.63 10.38 -3.48
CA CYS A 108 -19.64 11.81 -3.74
C CYS A 108 -18.59 12.19 -4.78
N VAL A 109 -18.04 11.24 -5.50
CA VAL A 109 -17.08 11.53 -6.54
C VAL A 109 -17.73 12.44 -7.59
N PRO A 110 -17.12 13.57 -7.91
CA PRO A 110 -17.74 14.51 -8.84
C PRO A 110 -17.90 13.91 -10.23
N GLU A 111 -18.96 14.30 -10.87
CA GLU A 111 -19.13 14.01 -12.29
C GLU A 111 -18.19 14.90 -13.07
N LYS A 112 -17.67 14.38 -14.12
CA LYS A 112 -16.76 15.18 -14.94
C LYS A 112 -17.42 15.64 -16.19
#